data_396f70e2fe01337b2243807554d88b5a
#
_entry.id   396f70e2fe01337b2243807554d88b5a
#
_cell.length_a   1.000
_cell.length_b   1.000
_cell.length_c   1.000
_cell.angle_alpha   90.00
_cell.angle_beta   90.00
_cell.angle_gamma   90.00
#
_symmetry.space_group_name_H-M   'P 1'
#
loop_
_entity.id
_entity.type
_entity.pdbx_description
1 polymer ?
#
loop_
_entity_poly.entity_id
_entity_poly.type
_entity_poly.pdbx_seq_one_letter_code
_entity_poly.pdbx_strand_id
1 'polypeptide(L)'
;SSPGISLKQEGISYIAGAELPAVVVNIVRAGPGLGGIQPAQGDYFQATKGGGHGDYRNFVIAPASVQELYELTVEAFNIADRYRMLVMILGDGTLGQMMEPVAYRENENIETYEKPWACTGRQGRSEHNIVTSIYIEPDVLEAKNRELQDKNALIEAKQVRYDAIGLEDAAIVITAFSTCSRG
;
A
#
# COMPACT_ATOMS: atom_id res chain seq x y z
N SER A 1 -0.98 12.24 6.85
CA SER A 1 0.09 12.90 6.09
C SER A 1 1.18 13.46 7.01
N SER A 2 2.30 13.89 6.44
CA SER A 2 3.38 14.64 7.11
C SER A 2 3.90 13.94 8.39
N PRO A 3 4.05 14.61 9.55
CA PRO A 3 4.53 13.92 10.74
C PRO A 3 3.69 12.72 11.14
N GLY A 4 2.39 12.70 10.86
CA GLY A 4 1.50 11.56 11.17
C GLY A 4 1.87 10.28 10.42
N ILE A 5 2.20 10.36 9.13
CA ILE A 5 2.67 9.18 8.38
C ILE A 5 4.10 8.78 8.80
N SER A 6 4.95 9.76 9.10
CA SER A 6 6.30 9.50 9.61
C SER A 6 6.27 8.72 10.92
N LEU A 7 5.38 9.08 11.84
CA LEU A 7 5.18 8.35 13.11
C LEU A 7 4.61 6.95 12.93
N LYS A 8 3.93 6.68 11.82
CA LYS A 8 3.37 5.34 11.51
C LYS A 8 4.40 4.38 10.90
N GLN A 9 5.57 4.86 10.49
CA GLN A 9 6.56 4.02 9.77
C GLN A 9 7.04 2.84 10.61
N GLU A 10 7.15 2.99 11.91
CA GLU A 10 7.42 1.87 12.82
C GLU A 10 6.35 0.79 12.69
N GLY A 11 5.07 1.16 12.88
CA GLY A 11 3.95 0.22 12.75
C GLY A 11 3.85 -0.42 11.36
N ILE A 12 4.14 0.33 10.30
CA ILE A 12 4.18 -0.17 8.92
C ILE A 12 5.23 -1.25 8.77
N SER A 13 6.43 -1.06 9.32
CA SER A 13 7.49 -2.06 9.29
C SER A 13 7.12 -3.32 10.08
N TYR A 14 6.46 -3.19 11.24
CA TYR A 14 5.93 -4.34 11.98
C TYR A 14 4.87 -5.11 11.19
N ILE A 15 3.94 -4.42 10.52
CA ILE A 15 2.92 -5.03 9.65
C ILE A 15 3.58 -5.82 8.54
N ALA A 16 4.61 -5.25 7.89
CA ALA A 16 5.34 -5.92 6.83
C ALA A 16 6.09 -7.16 7.32
N GLY A 17 6.81 -7.06 8.45
CA GLY A 17 7.54 -8.18 9.03
C GLY A 17 6.65 -9.32 9.53
N ALA A 18 5.47 -8.99 10.05
CA ALA A 18 4.48 -9.96 10.51
C ALA A 18 3.52 -10.45 9.41
N GLU A 19 3.62 -9.91 8.20
CA GLU A 19 2.75 -10.20 7.05
C GLU A 19 1.26 -10.07 7.40
N LEU A 20 0.90 -8.92 7.95
CA LEU A 20 -0.49 -8.63 8.30
C LEU A 20 -1.17 -7.86 7.16
N PRO A 21 -2.38 -8.25 6.76
CA PRO A 21 -3.20 -7.44 5.86
C PRO A 21 -3.55 -6.10 6.51
N ALA A 22 -3.28 -5.01 5.82
CA ALA A 22 -3.66 -3.68 6.28
C ALA A 22 -3.79 -2.71 5.10
N VAL A 23 -4.67 -1.72 5.25
CA VAL A 23 -4.77 -0.60 4.31
C VAL A 23 -4.43 0.69 5.06
N VAL A 24 -3.50 1.45 4.51
CA VAL A 24 -3.09 2.76 5.02
C VAL A 24 -3.37 3.82 3.97
N VAL A 25 -4.06 4.87 4.35
CA VAL A 25 -4.34 6.02 3.47
C VAL A 25 -3.43 7.17 3.86
N ASN A 26 -2.66 7.68 2.89
CA ASN A 26 -1.84 8.87 3.03
C ASN A 26 -2.30 9.94 2.04
N ILE A 27 -2.96 10.98 2.54
CA ILE A 27 -3.33 12.17 1.76
C ILE A 27 -2.26 13.21 1.98
N VAL A 28 -1.41 13.39 0.98
CA VAL A 28 -0.13 14.12 1.10
C VAL A 28 -0.34 15.63 1.02
N ARG A 29 0.32 16.34 1.91
CA ARG A 29 0.47 17.79 1.91
C ARG A 29 1.93 18.20 1.89
N ALA A 30 2.20 19.47 1.62
CA ALA A 30 3.56 19.99 1.50
C ALA A 30 4.35 19.86 2.80
N GLY A 31 5.58 19.36 2.69
CA GLY A 31 6.61 19.27 3.73
C GLY A 31 7.84 20.11 3.35
N PRO A 32 8.95 19.97 4.06
CA PRO A 32 9.24 19.04 5.15
C PRO A 32 8.77 19.53 6.54
N GLY A 33 8.89 18.66 7.53
CA GLY A 33 8.49 18.93 8.93
C GLY A 33 6.98 19.08 9.06
N LEU A 34 6.51 20.09 9.77
CA LEU A 34 5.08 20.41 9.82
C LEU A 34 4.56 20.85 8.45
N GLY A 35 5.44 21.46 7.64
CA GLY A 35 5.13 21.89 6.28
C GLY A 35 4.01 22.90 6.19
N GLY A 36 3.26 22.82 5.09
CA GLY A 36 2.11 23.66 4.79
C GLY A 36 0.81 22.86 4.73
N ILE A 37 -0.28 23.56 4.41
CA ILE A 37 -1.60 22.95 4.20
C ILE A 37 -1.85 22.63 2.72
N GLN A 38 -0.98 23.06 1.83
CA GLN A 38 -1.13 22.91 0.39
C GLN A 38 -0.95 21.45 -0.02
N PRO A 39 -1.71 20.96 -1.04
CA PRO A 39 -1.51 19.67 -1.64
C PRO A 39 -0.08 19.48 -2.16
N ALA A 40 0.44 18.26 -2.06
CA ALA A 40 1.76 17.91 -2.59
C ALA A 40 1.85 16.41 -2.87
N GLN A 41 2.90 16.00 -3.59
CA GLN A 41 3.22 14.61 -3.89
C GLN A 41 4.63 14.22 -3.37
N GLY A 42 5.13 14.92 -2.35
CA GLY A 42 6.49 14.78 -1.82
C GLY A 42 6.77 13.45 -1.12
N ASP A 43 5.74 12.72 -0.68
CA ASP A 43 5.89 11.45 0.03
C ASP A 43 6.06 10.22 -0.90
N TYR A 44 6.25 10.43 -2.20
CA TYR A 44 6.35 9.34 -3.17
C TYR A 44 7.42 8.31 -2.79
N PHE A 45 8.63 8.76 -2.48
CA PHE A 45 9.72 7.84 -2.11
C PHE A 45 9.49 7.19 -0.73
N GLN A 46 8.92 7.93 0.22
CA GLN A 46 8.56 7.36 1.52
C GLN A 46 7.53 6.23 1.34
N ALA A 47 6.54 6.41 0.48
CA ALA A 47 5.52 5.41 0.20
C ALA A 47 6.08 4.19 -0.55
N THR A 48 6.87 4.41 -1.61
CA THR A 48 7.28 3.37 -2.57
C THR A 48 8.61 2.71 -2.24
N LYS A 49 9.50 3.38 -1.51
CA LYS A 49 10.84 2.87 -1.18
C LYS A 49 10.98 2.37 0.27
N GLY A 50 9.86 2.35 1.02
CA GLY A 50 9.86 2.05 2.44
C GLY A 50 10.38 3.22 3.27
N GLY A 51 9.69 3.57 4.32
CA GLY A 51 10.04 4.70 5.19
C GLY A 51 10.37 4.29 6.62
N GLY A 52 10.23 3.00 6.92
CA GLY A 52 10.50 2.41 8.21
C GLY A 52 11.76 1.55 8.22
N HIS A 53 11.79 0.59 9.12
CA HIS A 53 12.92 -0.30 9.34
C HIS A 53 12.82 -1.57 8.49
N GLY A 54 13.93 -1.94 7.83
CA GLY A 54 14.08 -3.21 7.12
C GLY A 54 13.82 -3.14 5.61
N ASP A 55 13.93 -4.30 4.96
CA ASP A 55 13.96 -4.45 3.49
C ASP A 55 12.57 -4.79 2.92
N TYR A 56 11.53 -4.12 3.35
CA TYR A 56 10.19 -4.33 2.86
C TYR A 56 9.80 -3.38 1.72
N ARG A 57 8.74 -3.72 1.02
CA ARG A 57 8.06 -2.86 0.03
C ARG A 57 6.58 -2.77 0.38
N ASN A 58 6.01 -1.60 0.16
CA ASN A 58 4.57 -1.42 0.21
C ASN A 58 3.97 -1.59 -1.20
N PHE A 59 2.78 -2.14 -1.27
CA PHE A 59 1.98 -2.00 -2.48
C PHE A 59 1.29 -0.63 -2.42
N VAL A 60 1.55 0.22 -3.42
CA VAL A 60 1.05 1.60 -3.42
C VAL A 60 0.08 1.79 -4.58
N ILE A 61 -1.10 2.30 -4.28
CA ILE A 61 -2.13 2.68 -5.26
C ILE A 61 -2.30 4.19 -5.20
N ALA A 62 -2.30 4.84 -6.36
CA ALA A 62 -2.41 6.29 -6.47
C ALA A 62 -3.64 6.68 -7.31
N PRO A 63 -4.83 6.80 -6.70
CA PRO A 63 -6.06 7.18 -7.42
C PRO A 63 -5.96 8.59 -7.98
N ALA A 64 -6.54 8.80 -9.17
CA ALA A 64 -6.58 10.09 -9.86
C ALA A 64 -7.94 10.82 -9.71
N SER A 65 -8.99 10.13 -9.26
CA SER A 65 -10.35 10.68 -9.07
C SER A 65 -10.98 10.20 -7.77
N VAL A 66 -12.07 10.85 -7.35
CA VAL A 66 -12.82 10.42 -6.17
C VAL A 66 -13.49 9.06 -6.41
N GLN A 67 -13.93 8.79 -7.65
CA GLN A 67 -14.45 7.48 -8.03
C GLN A 67 -13.37 6.39 -7.90
N GLU A 68 -12.18 6.62 -8.42
CA GLU A 68 -11.06 5.70 -8.27
C GLU A 68 -10.65 5.52 -6.80
N LEU A 69 -10.66 6.59 -5.99
CA LEU A 69 -10.37 6.49 -4.57
C LEU A 69 -11.34 5.53 -3.87
N TYR A 70 -12.62 5.60 -4.23
CA TYR A 70 -13.63 4.68 -3.71
C TYR A 70 -13.39 3.25 -4.19
N GLU A 71 -13.29 3.00 -5.49
CA GLU A 71 -13.13 1.67 -6.09
C GLU A 71 -11.81 1.01 -5.64
N LEU A 72 -10.71 1.75 -5.70
CA LEU A 72 -9.39 1.24 -5.31
C LEU A 72 -9.24 1.03 -3.80
N THR A 73 -10.10 1.65 -2.98
CA THR A 73 -10.14 1.34 -1.54
C THR A 73 -10.63 -0.09 -1.30
N VAL A 74 -11.69 -0.50 -1.99
CA VAL A 74 -12.20 -1.89 -1.91
C VAL A 74 -11.13 -2.87 -2.41
N GLU A 75 -10.53 -2.57 -3.56
CA GLU A 75 -9.47 -3.39 -4.13
C GLU A 75 -8.22 -3.46 -3.23
N ALA A 76 -7.90 -2.38 -2.50
CA ALA A 76 -6.79 -2.37 -1.54
C ALA A 76 -6.98 -3.40 -0.44
N PHE A 77 -8.21 -3.58 0.07
CA PHE A 77 -8.49 -4.63 1.06
C PHE A 77 -8.36 -6.03 0.46
N ASN A 78 -8.84 -6.25 -0.77
CA ASN A 78 -8.70 -7.52 -1.47
C ASN A 78 -7.22 -7.88 -1.66
N ILE A 79 -6.41 -6.94 -2.13
CA ILE A 79 -4.96 -7.14 -2.32
C ILE A 79 -4.26 -7.39 -0.99
N ALA A 80 -4.58 -6.61 0.05
CA ALA A 80 -4.00 -6.77 1.37
C ALA A 80 -4.24 -8.17 1.92
N ASP A 81 -5.46 -8.67 1.84
CA ASP A 81 -5.82 -10.01 2.30
C ASP A 81 -5.20 -11.11 1.42
N ARG A 82 -5.26 -10.96 0.09
CA ARG A 82 -4.73 -11.94 -0.88
C ARG A 82 -3.24 -12.19 -0.69
N TYR A 83 -2.47 -11.14 -0.48
CA TYR A 83 -1.01 -11.23 -0.39
C TYR A 83 -0.47 -11.12 1.04
N ARG A 84 -1.34 -10.95 2.04
CA ARG A 84 -0.94 -10.72 3.43
C ARG A 84 0.10 -9.62 3.54
N MET A 85 -0.29 -8.41 3.15
CA MET A 85 0.61 -7.26 3.12
C MET A 85 -0.11 -5.96 3.39
N LEU A 86 0.68 -4.91 3.63
CA LEU A 86 0.15 -3.55 3.68
C LEU A 86 -0.04 -3.02 2.25
N VAL A 87 -1.21 -2.45 2.00
CA VAL A 87 -1.50 -1.64 0.81
C VAL A 87 -1.63 -0.19 1.23
N MET A 88 -0.93 0.70 0.55
CA MET A 88 -1.01 2.14 0.79
C MET A 88 -1.77 2.83 -0.34
N ILE A 89 -2.80 3.57 0.03
CA ILE A 89 -3.47 4.50 -0.88
C ILE A 89 -2.79 5.84 -0.74
N LEU A 90 -2.16 6.30 -1.82
CA LEU A 90 -1.39 7.53 -1.88
C LEU A 90 -2.16 8.55 -2.71
N GLY A 91 -2.83 9.48 -2.05
CA GLY A 91 -3.49 10.61 -2.66
C GLY A 91 -2.82 11.92 -2.27
N ASP A 92 -3.11 12.98 -3.00
CA ASP A 92 -2.72 14.33 -2.60
C ASP A 92 -3.88 15.11 -1.96
N GLY A 93 -3.58 16.25 -1.37
CA GLY A 93 -4.58 17.07 -0.70
C GLY A 93 -5.62 17.66 -1.66
N THR A 94 -5.36 17.73 -2.96
CA THR A 94 -6.36 18.11 -3.96
C THR A 94 -7.43 17.04 -4.04
N LEU A 95 -7.03 15.78 -4.23
CA LEU A 95 -7.96 14.64 -4.25
C LEU A 95 -8.75 14.54 -2.92
N GLY A 96 -8.07 14.78 -1.80
CA GLY A 96 -8.70 14.70 -0.47
C GLY A 96 -9.72 15.80 -0.17
N GLN A 97 -9.75 16.88 -0.95
CA GLN A 97 -10.65 18.03 -0.76
C GLN A 97 -11.65 18.24 -1.90
N MET A 98 -11.40 17.64 -3.07
CA MET A 98 -12.28 17.79 -4.21
C MET A 98 -13.62 17.08 -4.00
N MET A 99 -14.67 17.59 -4.65
CA MET A 99 -15.98 16.97 -4.69
C MET A 99 -16.29 16.56 -6.12
N GLU A 100 -16.51 15.26 -6.31
CA GLU A 100 -16.93 14.68 -7.59
C GLU A 100 -18.11 13.74 -7.33
N PRO A 101 -18.99 13.53 -8.32
CA PRO A 101 -20.03 12.53 -8.21
C PRO A 101 -19.41 11.13 -8.13
N VAL A 102 -19.89 10.31 -7.20
CA VAL A 102 -19.46 8.92 -7.03
C VAL A 102 -20.65 8.00 -7.32
N ALA A 103 -20.44 7.06 -8.22
CA ALA A 103 -21.39 5.99 -8.46
C ALA A 103 -21.08 4.82 -7.51
N TYR A 104 -21.95 4.59 -6.54
CA TYR A 104 -21.87 3.41 -5.69
C TYR A 104 -22.34 2.19 -6.46
N ARG A 105 -21.55 1.14 -6.45
CA ARG A 105 -21.91 -0.15 -7.07
C ARG A 105 -22.37 -1.10 -5.96
N GLU A 106 -23.57 -1.64 -6.11
CA GLU A 106 -24.01 -2.79 -5.32
C GLU A 106 -23.17 -4.00 -5.74
N ASN A 107 -22.64 -4.75 -4.81
CA ASN A 107 -21.80 -5.95 -5.03
C ASN A 107 -20.46 -5.68 -5.73
N GLU A 108 -19.70 -4.73 -5.23
CA GLU A 108 -18.29 -4.68 -5.56
C GLU A 108 -17.63 -6.01 -5.23
N ASN A 109 -16.63 -6.41 -6.02
CA ASN A 109 -15.90 -7.67 -5.87
C ASN A 109 -15.14 -7.70 -4.53
N ILE A 110 -15.88 -7.90 -3.44
CA ILE A 110 -15.29 -8.13 -2.12
C ILE A 110 -14.86 -9.58 -2.09
N GLU A 111 -13.56 -9.80 -2.09
CA GLU A 111 -12.98 -11.12 -1.98
C GLU A 111 -12.87 -11.52 -0.51
N THR A 112 -13.16 -12.77 -0.22
CA THR A 112 -13.02 -13.32 1.12
C THR A 112 -11.95 -14.40 1.11
N TYR A 113 -10.97 -14.28 1.99
CA TYR A 113 -9.87 -15.20 2.13
C TYR A 113 -9.92 -15.90 3.49
N GLU A 114 -9.69 -17.20 3.50
CA GLU A 114 -9.46 -17.93 4.74
C GLU A 114 -8.16 -17.46 5.40
N LYS A 115 -8.20 -17.28 6.71
CA LYS A 115 -7.05 -16.79 7.50
C LYS A 115 -6.61 -17.86 8.52
N PRO A 116 -6.13 -19.04 8.07
CA PRO A 116 -5.73 -20.12 8.97
C PRO A 116 -4.55 -19.72 9.87
N TRP A 117 -3.80 -18.72 9.49
CA TRP A 117 -2.68 -18.12 10.23
C TRP A 117 -3.13 -17.18 11.34
N ALA A 118 -4.39 -16.74 11.38
CA ALA A 118 -4.85 -15.73 12.33
C ALA A 118 -4.86 -16.25 13.79
N CYS A 119 -4.56 -15.34 14.71
CA CYS A 119 -4.55 -15.62 16.15
C CYS A 119 -5.96 -15.62 16.73
N THR A 120 -6.78 -16.59 16.33
CA THR A 120 -8.19 -16.72 16.73
C THR A 120 -8.40 -17.63 17.94
N GLY A 121 -7.37 -17.81 18.78
CA GLY A 121 -7.36 -18.80 19.86
C GLY A 121 -7.06 -20.22 19.36
N ARG A 122 -7.13 -21.19 20.24
CA ARG A 122 -6.72 -22.57 19.95
C ARG A 122 -7.70 -23.31 19.03
N GLN A 123 -8.98 -23.11 19.16
CA GLN A 123 -10.05 -23.68 18.33
C GLN A 123 -9.87 -25.18 17.99
N GLY A 124 -9.41 -25.99 18.96
CA GLY A 124 -9.17 -27.43 18.77
C GLY A 124 -7.84 -27.81 18.11
N ARG A 125 -7.00 -26.84 17.73
CA ARG A 125 -5.65 -27.09 17.15
C ARG A 125 -4.69 -27.59 18.25
N SER A 126 -3.72 -28.40 17.84
CA SER A 126 -2.64 -28.86 18.73
C SER A 126 -1.69 -27.74 19.13
N GLU A 127 -1.47 -26.79 18.21
CA GLU A 127 -0.54 -25.67 18.38
C GLU A 127 -1.24 -24.32 18.25
N HIS A 128 -0.62 -23.27 18.78
CA HIS A 128 -1.06 -21.89 18.60
C HIS A 128 -0.50 -21.32 17.30
N ASN A 129 -1.29 -20.48 16.63
CA ASN A 129 -0.74 -19.62 15.59
C ASN A 129 0.11 -18.52 16.23
N ILE A 130 1.25 -18.29 15.66
CA ILE A 130 2.18 -17.23 16.06
C ILE A 130 2.28 -16.22 14.91
N VAL A 131 1.97 -14.97 15.20
CA VAL A 131 2.19 -13.84 14.30
C VAL A 131 3.26 -12.96 14.96
N THR A 132 4.40 -12.83 14.31
CA THR A 132 5.55 -12.12 14.86
C THR A 132 6.30 -11.39 13.75
N SER A 133 7.00 -10.34 14.12
CA SER A 133 7.97 -9.63 13.27
C SER A 133 9.40 -9.74 13.80
N ILE A 134 9.61 -10.58 14.84
CA ILE A 134 10.93 -10.79 15.41
C ILE A 134 11.49 -12.15 14.97
N TYR A 135 12.69 -12.12 14.42
CA TYR A 135 13.46 -13.28 13.97
C TYR A 135 14.88 -13.11 14.49
N ILE A 136 15.21 -13.82 15.58
CA ILE A 136 16.48 -13.63 16.33
C ILE A 136 17.63 -14.29 15.57
N GLU A 137 17.41 -15.48 15.02
CA GLU A 137 18.44 -16.23 14.30
C GLU A 137 18.68 -15.62 12.91
N PRO A 138 19.92 -15.25 12.55
CA PRO A 138 20.25 -14.59 11.28
C PRO A 138 19.76 -15.36 10.04
N ASP A 139 19.95 -16.67 10.03
CA ASP A 139 19.56 -17.52 8.90
C ASP A 139 18.03 -17.54 8.71
N VAL A 140 17.25 -17.50 9.81
CA VAL A 140 15.79 -17.43 9.78
C VAL A 140 15.34 -16.08 9.26
N LEU A 141 15.98 -15.00 9.68
CA LEU A 141 15.69 -13.65 9.19
C LEU A 141 16.03 -13.52 7.70
N GLU A 142 17.15 -14.06 7.26
CA GLU A 142 17.54 -14.06 5.84
C GLU A 142 16.51 -14.82 5.00
N ALA A 143 16.12 -16.02 5.42
CA ALA A 143 15.10 -16.80 4.73
C ALA A 143 13.78 -16.03 4.62
N LYS A 144 13.37 -15.36 5.70
CA LYS A 144 12.16 -14.51 5.71
C LYS A 144 12.25 -13.34 4.75
N ASN A 145 13.39 -12.66 4.69
CA ASN A 145 13.59 -11.56 3.74
C ASN A 145 13.56 -12.05 2.28
N ARG A 146 14.10 -13.21 1.98
CA ARG A 146 14.01 -13.82 0.63
C ARG A 146 12.55 -14.12 0.26
N GLU A 147 11.78 -14.71 1.17
CA GLU A 147 10.36 -14.97 0.99
C GLU A 147 9.57 -13.68 0.70
N LEU A 148 9.84 -12.59 1.44
CA LEU A 148 9.20 -11.29 1.22
C LEU A 148 9.58 -10.70 -0.15
N GLN A 149 10.84 -10.86 -0.58
CA GLN A 149 11.27 -10.40 -1.91
C GLN A 149 10.64 -11.20 -3.04
N ASP A 150 10.55 -12.52 -2.92
CA ASP A 150 9.87 -13.37 -3.90
C ASP A 150 8.38 -12.99 -4.03
N LYS A 151 7.73 -12.74 -2.89
CA LYS A 151 6.36 -12.22 -2.85
C LYS A 151 6.24 -10.86 -3.56
N ASN A 152 7.16 -9.93 -3.31
CA ASN A 152 7.17 -8.64 -3.97
C ASN A 152 7.35 -8.77 -5.49
N ALA A 153 8.25 -9.63 -5.95
CA ALA A 153 8.46 -9.89 -7.38
C ALA A 153 7.19 -10.47 -8.04
N LEU A 154 6.50 -11.39 -7.36
CA LEU A 154 5.23 -11.92 -7.81
C LEU A 154 4.14 -10.85 -7.95
N ILE A 155 4.06 -9.95 -6.97
CA ILE A 155 3.09 -8.86 -6.95
C ILE A 155 3.40 -7.86 -8.05
N GLU A 156 4.65 -7.48 -8.21
CA GLU A 156 5.11 -6.58 -9.27
C GLU A 156 4.77 -7.12 -10.65
N ALA A 157 4.98 -8.42 -10.89
CA ALA A 157 4.63 -9.05 -12.16
C ALA A 157 3.12 -9.11 -12.45
N LYS A 158 2.26 -9.09 -11.42
CA LYS A 158 0.80 -9.30 -11.58
C LYS A 158 -0.05 -8.06 -11.35
N GLN A 159 0.44 -7.08 -10.61
CA GLN A 159 -0.39 -5.99 -10.08
C GLN A 159 0.04 -4.60 -10.55
N VAL A 160 1.13 -4.48 -11.29
CA VAL A 160 1.52 -3.17 -11.87
C VAL A 160 0.45 -2.72 -12.85
N ARG A 161 -0.05 -1.50 -12.64
CA ARG A 161 -1.12 -0.89 -13.45
C ARG A 161 -0.67 0.50 -13.88
N TYR A 162 -0.81 0.78 -15.16
CA TYR A 162 -0.58 2.09 -15.74
C TYR A 162 -1.30 2.20 -17.07
N ASP A 163 -1.63 3.42 -17.44
CA ASP A 163 -2.08 3.75 -18.78
C ASP A 163 -0.91 4.31 -19.60
N ALA A 164 -0.77 3.82 -20.81
CA ALA A 164 0.28 4.25 -21.73
C ALA A 164 -0.35 4.91 -22.97
N ILE A 165 -0.07 6.18 -23.17
CA ILE A 165 -0.65 6.98 -24.26
C ILE A 165 0.45 7.55 -25.13
N GLY A 166 0.42 7.27 -26.44
CA GLY A 166 1.30 7.88 -27.44
C GLY A 166 2.79 7.58 -27.26
N LEU A 167 3.16 6.35 -26.87
CA LEU A 167 4.56 5.98 -26.62
C LEU A 167 5.33 5.51 -27.87
N GLU A 168 4.65 5.18 -28.97
CA GLU A 168 5.24 4.45 -30.12
C GLU A 168 6.39 5.20 -30.80
N ASP A 169 6.33 6.55 -30.82
CA ASP A 169 7.35 7.41 -31.42
C ASP A 169 7.77 8.57 -30.51
N ALA A 170 7.54 8.44 -29.22
CA ALA A 170 7.78 9.49 -28.26
C ALA A 170 9.27 9.79 -28.07
N ALA A 171 9.69 11.02 -28.39
CA ALA A 171 11.02 11.52 -28.05
C ALA A 171 11.16 11.87 -26.55
N ILE A 172 10.05 12.14 -25.87
CA ILE A 172 9.99 12.46 -24.44
C ILE A 172 8.82 11.70 -23.85
N VAL A 173 9.05 11.02 -22.74
CA VAL A 173 8.02 10.32 -21.98
C VAL A 173 7.83 11.04 -20.64
N ILE A 174 6.58 11.37 -20.31
CA ILE A 174 6.20 11.97 -19.03
C ILE A 174 5.46 10.91 -18.23
N THR A 175 5.86 10.74 -16.97
CA THR A 175 5.13 9.89 -16.02
C THR A 175 4.47 10.75 -14.96
N ALA A 176 3.21 10.47 -14.67
CA ALA A 176 2.44 11.17 -13.65
C ALA A 176 1.57 10.17 -12.88
N PHE A 177 1.16 10.54 -11.67
CA PHE A 177 0.25 9.74 -10.85
C PHE A 177 -0.72 10.64 -10.09
N SER A 178 -1.80 10.05 -9.58
CA SER A 178 -2.85 10.75 -8.84
C SER A 178 -3.41 11.94 -9.63
N THR A 179 -3.74 13.05 -9.00
CA THR A 179 -4.37 14.20 -9.67
C THR A 179 -3.52 14.80 -10.80
N CYS A 180 -2.18 14.66 -10.76
CA CYS A 180 -1.30 15.12 -11.84
C CYS A 180 -1.43 14.30 -13.14
N SER A 181 -2.02 13.11 -13.09
CA SER A 181 -2.25 12.28 -14.28
C SER A 181 -3.55 12.61 -15.03
N ARG A 182 -4.34 13.56 -14.55
CA ARG A 182 -5.65 13.94 -15.15
C ARG A 182 -5.53 14.98 -16.26
N GLY A 183 -4.35 15.50 -16.51
CA GLY A 183 -4.09 16.58 -17.47
C GLY A 183 -4.03 16.14 -18.92
#